data_df0578b102f8e684608ffdeddf1a944b
#
_entry.id   df0578b102f8e684608ffdeddf1a944b
#
_cell.length_a   1.000
_cell.length_b   1.000
_cell.length_c   1.000
_cell.angle_alpha   90.00
_cell.angle_beta   90.00
_cell.angle_gamma   90.00
#
_symmetry.space_group_name_H-M   'P 1'
#
loop_
_entity.id
_entity.type
_entity.pdbx_description
1 polymer ?
#
loop_
_entity_poly.entity_id
_entity_poly.type
_entity_poly.pdbx_seq_one_letter_code
_entity_poly.pdbx_strand_id
1 'polypeptide(L)'
;AMYDDFVKITQPIQKIRADIPFKVTVRPPRKQPKVAGGTDSEVFATYGVPTYGFTTKDVKGYNFNYGEIWHTERDLFTKNIPEYLKHTATVTAITALGVANLDKPLPREGVYENN
;
A
#
# COMPACT_ATOMS: atom_id res chain seq x y z
N ALA A 1 3.60 -9.03 -14.89
CA ALA A 1 4.49 -9.68 -13.91
C ALA A 1 4.21 -9.18 -12.49
N MET A 2 4.74 -8.04 -12.06
CA MET A 2 4.57 -7.57 -10.67
C MET A 2 3.11 -7.50 -10.20
N TYR A 3 2.19 -7.03 -11.04
CA TYR A 3 0.75 -7.02 -10.74
C TYR A 3 0.21 -8.41 -10.43
N ASP A 4 0.56 -9.38 -11.24
CA ASP A 4 0.09 -10.76 -11.10
C ASP A 4 0.64 -11.40 -9.83
N ASP A 5 1.91 -11.10 -9.48
CA ASP A 5 2.51 -11.53 -8.22
C ASP A 5 1.74 -10.99 -7.02
N PHE A 6 1.42 -9.68 -7.03
CA PHE A 6 0.61 -9.08 -5.95
C PHE A 6 -0.81 -9.63 -5.90
N VAL A 7 -1.46 -9.85 -7.04
CA VAL A 7 -2.80 -10.48 -7.08
C VAL A 7 -2.75 -11.88 -6.46
N LYS A 8 -1.75 -12.70 -6.82
CA LYS A 8 -1.57 -14.04 -6.26
C LYS A 8 -1.29 -14.01 -4.77
N ILE A 9 -0.34 -13.17 -4.33
CA ILE A 9 0.03 -13.02 -2.91
C ILE A 9 -1.17 -12.61 -2.07
N THR A 10 -1.98 -11.69 -2.57
CA THR A 10 -3.09 -11.09 -1.81
C THR A 10 -4.41 -11.84 -1.93
N GLN A 11 -4.46 -12.90 -2.73
CA GLN A 11 -5.67 -13.70 -2.90
C GLN A 11 -6.32 -14.16 -1.58
N PRO A 12 -5.57 -14.61 -0.55
CA PRO A 12 -6.17 -14.99 0.72
C PRO A 12 -6.92 -13.86 1.43
N ILE A 13 -6.54 -12.61 1.20
CA ILE A 13 -7.15 -11.43 1.84
C ILE A 13 -8.64 -11.32 1.47
N GLN A 14 -8.99 -11.65 0.24
CA GLN A 14 -10.37 -11.62 -0.25
C GLN A 14 -11.34 -12.48 0.58
N LYS A 15 -10.81 -13.52 1.24
CA LYS A 15 -11.59 -14.48 2.04
C LYS A 15 -11.67 -14.10 3.52
N ILE A 16 -10.82 -13.18 3.98
CA ILE A 16 -10.75 -12.83 5.42
C ILE A 16 -11.88 -11.88 5.81
N ARG A 17 -12.13 -10.86 5.00
CA ARG A 17 -13.12 -9.82 5.27
C ARG A 17 -13.78 -9.37 3.97
N ALA A 18 -14.87 -10.08 3.61
CA ALA A 18 -15.65 -9.74 2.42
C ALA A 18 -16.33 -8.35 2.52
N ASP A 19 -16.57 -7.88 3.74
CA ASP A 19 -17.17 -6.58 4.05
C ASP A 19 -16.17 -5.40 3.97
N ILE A 20 -14.86 -5.69 3.89
CA ILE A 20 -13.81 -4.71 3.62
C ILE A 20 -13.06 -5.19 2.36
N PRO A 21 -13.55 -4.87 1.16
CA PRO A 21 -12.98 -5.39 -0.07
C PRO A 21 -11.55 -4.89 -0.27
N PHE A 22 -10.66 -5.79 -0.63
CA PHE A 22 -9.28 -5.50 -0.99
C PHE A 22 -9.09 -5.57 -2.50
N LYS A 23 -8.36 -4.62 -3.06
CA LYS A 23 -8.07 -4.59 -4.50
C LYS A 23 -6.62 -4.16 -4.74
N VAL A 24 -5.92 -4.92 -5.55
CA VAL A 24 -4.63 -4.49 -6.12
C VAL A 24 -4.91 -3.50 -7.24
N THR A 25 -4.25 -2.36 -7.21
CA THR A 25 -4.34 -1.36 -8.27
C THR A 25 -2.95 -1.05 -8.83
N VAL A 26 -2.89 -0.80 -10.12
CA VAL A 26 -1.67 -0.35 -10.79
C VAL A 26 -1.75 1.15 -11.03
N ARG A 27 -0.68 1.85 -10.72
CA ARG A 27 -0.48 3.23 -11.13
C ARG A 27 0.37 3.26 -12.39
N PRO A 28 0.16 4.23 -13.28
CA PRO A 28 1.08 4.41 -14.42
C PRO A 28 2.51 4.67 -13.90
N PRO A 29 3.53 4.31 -14.68
CA PRO A 29 4.89 4.67 -14.37
C PRO A 29 5.02 6.18 -14.13
N ARG A 30 5.86 6.54 -13.17
CA ARG A 30 6.18 7.94 -12.86
C ARG A 30 7.65 8.20 -13.06
N LYS A 31 8.04 9.44 -13.16
CA LYS A 31 9.46 9.80 -13.13
C LYS A 31 10.09 9.31 -11.82
N GLN A 32 11.28 8.74 -11.94
CA GLN A 32 12.04 8.37 -10.75
C GLN A 32 12.39 9.64 -9.96
N PRO A 33 12.05 9.72 -8.66
CA PRO A 33 12.39 10.90 -7.88
C PRO A 33 13.91 11.02 -7.72
N LYS A 34 14.43 12.24 -7.83
CA LYS A 34 15.86 12.54 -7.61
C LYS A 34 16.16 12.84 -6.14
N VAL A 35 15.15 13.24 -5.39
CA VAL A 35 15.23 13.58 -3.97
C VAL A 35 14.09 12.88 -3.26
N ALA A 36 14.34 12.35 -2.08
CA ALA A 36 13.31 11.73 -1.26
C ALA A 36 12.25 12.75 -0.86
N GLY A 37 10.99 12.37 -1.01
CA GLY A 37 9.84 13.13 -0.51
C GLY A 37 9.59 12.86 0.97
N GLY A 38 8.36 13.10 1.41
CA GLY A 38 7.98 13.06 2.82
C GLY A 38 7.72 11.67 3.42
N THR A 39 8.07 10.57 2.74
CA THR A 39 7.84 9.21 3.25
C THR A 39 9.09 8.33 3.10
N ASP A 40 9.22 7.33 3.96
CA ASP A 40 10.37 6.40 3.95
C ASP A 40 10.51 5.67 2.60
N SER A 41 9.39 5.32 1.97
CA SER A 41 9.39 4.66 0.67
C SER A 41 10.01 5.51 -0.46
N GLU A 42 9.97 6.83 -0.35
CA GLU A 42 10.57 7.73 -1.35
C GLU A 42 12.11 7.63 -1.38
N VAL A 43 12.73 7.34 -0.25
CA VAL A 43 14.18 7.08 -0.21
C VAL A 43 14.52 5.89 -1.12
N PHE A 44 13.80 4.79 -1.00
CA PHE A 44 14.00 3.62 -1.86
C PHE A 44 13.68 3.92 -3.33
N ALA A 45 12.67 4.74 -3.58
CA ALA A 45 12.29 5.15 -4.94
C ALA A 45 13.42 5.93 -5.64
N THR A 46 14.21 6.74 -4.93
CA THR A 46 15.35 7.45 -5.51
C THR A 46 16.41 6.50 -6.06
N TYR A 47 16.47 5.27 -5.55
CA TYR A 47 17.36 4.21 -6.03
C TYR A 47 16.68 3.25 -7.02
N GLY A 48 15.52 3.62 -7.55
CA GLY A 48 14.79 2.80 -8.53
C GLY A 48 14.17 1.54 -7.95
N VAL A 49 14.04 1.44 -6.62
CA VAL A 49 13.39 0.31 -5.98
C VAL A 49 11.88 0.42 -6.12
N PRO A 50 11.17 -0.64 -6.53
CA PRO A 50 9.71 -0.65 -6.56
C PRO A 50 9.14 -0.36 -5.18
N THR A 51 8.21 0.58 -5.10
CA THR A 51 7.51 0.92 -3.87
C THR A 51 6.01 0.72 -4.06
N TYR A 52 5.34 0.29 -2.99
CA TYR A 52 3.89 0.14 -2.96
C TYR A 52 3.37 0.65 -1.62
N GLY A 53 2.10 0.98 -1.60
CA GLY A 53 1.45 1.47 -0.39
C GLY A 53 0.03 0.95 -0.27
N PHE A 54 -0.50 1.05 0.93
CA PHE A 54 -1.89 0.72 1.23
C PHE A 54 -2.72 1.99 1.36
N THR A 55 -3.95 1.92 0.88
CA THR A 55 -4.93 2.98 1.06
C THR A 55 -6.19 2.38 1.66
N THR A 56 -6.57 2.87 2.82
CA THR A 56 -7.83 2.47 3.47
C THR A 56 -8.94 3.39 3.00
N LYS A 57 -10.02 2.80 2.48
CA LYS A 57 -11.25 3.52 2.18
C LYS A 57 -12.26 3.31 3.30
N ASP A 58 -13.02 4.34 3.60
CA ASP A 58 -14.10 4.27 4.58
C ASP A 58 -15.36 3.61 3.97
N VAL A 59 -15.29 2.29 3.83
CA VAL A 59 -16.37 1.49 3.22
C VAL A 59 -17.58 1.31 4.13
N LYS A 60 -17.43 1.58 5.42
CA LYS A 60 -18.50 1.42 6.42
C LYS A 60 -19.10 2.74 6.92
N GLY A 61 -18.58 3.87 6.44
CA GLY A 61 -19.10 5.19 6.84
C GLY A 61 -18.77 5.58 8.27
N TYR A 62 -17.58 5.23 8.77
CA TYR A 62 -17.10 5.62 10.10
C TYR A 62 -16.55 7.04 10.16
N ASN A 63 -16.73 7.80 9.11
CA ASN A 63 -16.17 9.13 8.95
C ASN A 63 -14.65 9.18 9.06
N PHE A 64 -13.99 8.19 8.46
CA PHE A 64 -12.54 8.14 8.33
C PHE A 64 -12.10 8.90 7.09
N ASN A 65 -11.45 10.03 7.28
CA ASN A 65 -10.90 10.84 6.19
C ASN A 65 -9.46 11.25 6.49
N TYR A 66 -8.52 10.61 5.79
CA TYR A 66 -7.08 10.89 5.95
C TYR A 66 -6.76 12.37 5.69
N GLY A 67 -7.38 13.00 4.70
CA GLY A 67 -7.15 14.42 4.37
C GLY A 67 -7.58 15.40 5.45
N GLU A 68 -8.47 15.02 6.36
CA GLU A 68 -8.89 15.87 7.49
C GLU A 68 -7.98 15.74 8.70
N ILE A 69 -7.34 14.59 8.88
CA ILE A 69 -6.56 14.31 10.08
C ILE A 69 -5.05 14.48 9.85
N TRP A 70 -4.55 14.20 8.66
CA TRP A 70 -3.13 14.18 8.36
C TRP A 70 -2.47 15.55 8.62
N HIS A 71 -1.47 15.57 9.50
CA HIS A 71 -0.73 16.78 9.92
C HIS A 71 -1.61 17.89 10.50
N THR A 72 -2.71 17.52 11.14
CA THR A 72 -3.62 18.47 11.80
C THR A 72 -3.81 18.13 13.28
N GLU A 73 -4.31 19.10 14.04
CA GLU A 73 -4.74 18.90 15.44
C GLU A 73 -5.90 17.90 15.61
N ARG A 74 -6.53 17.52 14.50
CA ARG A 74 -7.62 16.53 14.47
C ARG A 74 -7.13 15.10 14.43
N ASP A 75 -5.83 14.87 14.30
CA ASP A 75 -5.22 13.54 14.38
C ASP A 75 -5.18 13.05 15.83
N LEU A 76 -6.35 12.68 16.32
CA LEU A 76 -6.57 12.22 17.68
C LEU A 76 -6.69 10.69 17.72
N PHE A 77 -6.33 10.10 18.85
CA PHE A 77 -6.51 8.66 19.10
C PHE A 77 -7.96 8.19 18.85
N THR A 78 -8.96 9.04 19.14
CA THR A 78 -10.37 8.75 18.89
C THR A 78 -10.76 8.63 17.42
N LYS A 79 -9.89 9.09 16.51
CA LYS A 79 -10.05 8.90 15.05
C LYS A 79 -9.59 7.54 14.57
N ASN A 80 -8.95 6.77 15.44
CA ASN A 80 -8.52 5.42 15.13
C ASN A 80 -9.73 4.50 15.01
N ILE A 81 -9.78 3.74 13.91
CA ILE A 81 -10.83 2.75 13.67
C ILE A 81 -10.20 1.37 13.81
N PRO A 82 -10.39 0.70 14.96
CA PRO A 82 -9.69 -0.57 15.26
C PRO A 82 -9.92 -1.64 14.20
N GLU A 83 -11.10 -1.67 13.60
CA GLU A 83 -11.45 -2.62 12.55
C GLU A 83 -10.61 -2.42 11.29
N TYR A 84 -10.43 -1.18 10.84
CA TYR A 84 -9.58 -0.86 9.69
C TYR A 84 -8.10 -1.08 10.01
N LEU A 85 -7.67 -0.70 11.19
CA LEU A 85 -6.30 -0.91 11.65
C LEU A 85 -5.94 -2.40 11.65
N LYS A 86 -6.80 -3.23 12.23
CA LYS A 86 -6.63 -4.69 12.26
C LYS A 86 -6.60 -5.28 10.84
N HIS A 87 -7.49 -4.82 9.97
CA HIS A 87 -7.51 -5.27 8.57
C HIS A 87 -6.23 -4.87 7.84
N THR A 88 -5.80 -3.62 7.96
CA THR A 88 -4.57 -3.12 7.33
C THR A 88 -3.33 -3.86 7.84
N ALA A 89 -3.24 -4.13 9.14
CA ALA A 89 -2.15 -4.93 9.70
C ALA A 89 -2.10 -6.35 9.11
N THR A 90 -3.27 -6.99 8.96
CA THR A 90 -3.38 -8.32 8.34
C THR A 90 -2.95 -8.29 6.87
N VAL A 91 -3.44 -7.30 6.11
CA VAL A 91 -3.06 -7.11 4.70
C VAL A 91 -1.56 -6.88 4.56
N THR A 92 -0.99 -6.04 5.42
CA THR A 92 0.45 -5.75 5.43
C THR A 92 1.27 -7.01 5.70
N ALA A 93 0.88 -7.79 6.71
CA ALA A 93 1.59 -9.03 7.07
C ALA A 93 1.57 -10.06 5.91
N ILE A 94 0.41 -10.28 5.31
CA ILE A 94 0.26 -11.22 4.19
C ILE A 94 1.09 -10.74 2.99
N THR A 95 1.03 -9.46 2.67
CA THR A 95 1.76 -8.91 1.53
C THR A 95 3.27 -8.97 1.75
N ALA A 96 3.75 -8.56 2.93
CA ALA A 96 5.16 -8.60 3.27
C ALA A 96 5.72 -10.02 3.21
N LEU A 97 5.02 -10.98 3.82
CA LEU A 97 5.42 -12.39 3.78
C LEU A 97 5.41 -12.94 2.35
N GLY A 98 4.38 -12.63 1.57
CA GLY A 98 4.28 -13.09 0.19
C GLY A 98 5.38 -12.53 -0.70
N VAL A 99 5.71 -11.25 -0.56
CA VAL A 99 6.83 -10.63 -1.31
C VAL A 99 8.17 -11.21 -0.87
N ALA A 100 8.37 -11.43 0.43
CA ALA A 100 9.60 -12.02 0.95
C ALA A 100 9.84 -13.46 0.48
N ASN A 101 8.79 -14.20 0.15
CA ASN A 101 8.85 -15.58 -0.34
C ASN A 101 8.80 -15.70 -1.87
N LEU A 102 8.91 -14.61 -2.61
CA LEU A 102 9.04 -14.69 -4.06
C LEU A 102 10.37 -15.34 -4.46
N ASP A 103 10.33 -16.23 -5.45
CA ASP A 103 11.52 -16.89 -5.99
C ASP A 103 12.51 -15.90 -6.65
N LYS A 104 12.00 -14.76 -7.08
CA LYS A 104 12.78 -13.68 -7.70
C LYS A 104 12.39 -12.34 -7.13
N PRO A 105 13.33 -11.39 -7.00
CA PRO A 105 13.01 -10.02 -6.63
C PRO A 105 11.97 -9.39 -7.55
N LEU A 106 11.20 -8.45 -7.04
CA LEU A 106 10.27 -7.67 -7.86
C LEU A 106 11.03 -6.97 -9.00
N PRO A 107 10.50 -7.01 -10.23
CA PRO A 107 11.13 -6.38 -11.37
C PRO A 107 11.18 -4.86 -11.18
N ARG A 108 12.25 -4.23 -11.65
CA ARG A 108 12.41 -2.76 -11.62
C ARG A 108 11.98 -2.12 -12.94
N GLU A 109 11.95 -2.91 -14.03
CA GLU A 109 11.53 -2.42 -15.34
C GLU A 109 10.07 -1.99 -15.33
N GLY A 110 9.80 -0.84 -15.93
CA GLY A 110 8.45 -0.29 -16.07
C GLY A 110 7.83 0.28 -14.79
N VAL A 111 8.57 0.34 -13.68
CA VAL A 111 8.14 1.00 -12.44
C VAL A 111 8.28 2.50 -12.56
N TYR A 112 9.37 2.94 -13.16
CA TYR A 112 9.64 4.35 -13.46
C TYR A 112 9.74 4.55 -14.97
N GLU A 113 9.41 5.77 -15.41
CA GLU A 113 9.64 6.18 -16.79
C GLU A 113 11.15 6.09 -17.08
N ASN A 114 11.49 5.56 -18.25
CA ASN A 114 12.86 5.63 -18.74
C ASN A 114 13.21 7.11 -18.93
N ASN A 115 14.30 7.54 -18.32
CA ASN A 115 14.86 8.88 -18.52
C ASN A 115 15.45 9.00 -19.92
#